data_dd8f0909b5ad6615883599dba566bfc9
#
_entry.id   dd8f0909b5ad6615883599dba566bfc9
#
_cell.length_a   1.000
_cell.length_b   1.000
_cell.length_c   1.000
_cell.angle_alpha   90.00
_cell.angle_beta   90.00
_cell.angle_gamma   90.00
#
_symmetry.space_group_name_H-M   'P 1'
#
loop_
_entity.id
_entity.type
_entity.pdbx_description
1 polymer ?
#
loop_
_entity_poly.entity_id
_entity_poly.type
_entity_poly.pdbx_seq_one_letter_code
_entity_poly.pdbx_strand_id
1 'polypeptide(L)'
;MLFAELIQDAIQPQAGSRRRLAMEPLVHLKYGAELAAKNQALSEFWKGHRLPLAPTAIIAAPLPRHYRTTTRRQAVYHRGHLSLVALQEDGTPTTHAAAASQLEPAEHATLYHFLAERLNEVHFRPLASVLNFAIIRGSYTERTVIFNVCELDGTIVRKLKMLAALLPDLDRAIVSAFMFFDPSRSRYYLDSRQEVDGVKTKKLYGPGVLVVNFHGNRYLYSPTGFTQVNEAMVPRLLSAVQELLCPAPTEHLIDLYCGYGLFTHFLASAYAHALGLDAAPESIEAAQQNTRFFPPGNRVAFRVSRIEGEGVAHQLPRPDGHAEALLADPPRQGLPTPVIVALAGRAPTKVVQACCGIDEVPRQILAWQANGYRLTAVVPLDLFPGTPHLETLLSFVPDRQAP
;
A
#
# COMPACT_ATOMS: atom_id res chain seq x y z
N MET A 1 -15.84 -10.65 16.63
CA MET A 1 -15.88 -11.48 15.39
C MET A 1 -15.08 -10.73 14.33
N LEU A 2 -14.13 -11.39 13.69
CA LEU A 2 -13.29 -10.76 12.67
C LEU A 2 -14.09 -10.58 11.36
N PHE A 3 -13.78 -9.54 10.62
CA PHE A 3 -14.46 -9.25 9.36
C PHE A 3 -14.34 -10.38 8.33
N ALA A 4 -13.17 -11.01 8.25
CA ALA A 4 -12.94 -12.16 7.37
C ALA A 4 -13.84 -13.37 7.70
N GLU A 5 -14.14 -13.60 8.98
CA GLU A 5 -15.05 -14.66 9.43
C GLU A 5 -16.48 -14.40 8.96
N LEU A 6 -16.94 -13.15 9.10
CA LEU A 6 -18.27 -12.74 8.63
C LEU A 6 -18.45 -12.87 7.12
N ILE A 7 -17.40 -12.61 6.34
CA ILE A 7 -17.43 -12.86 4.90
C ILE A 7 -17.56 -14.36 4.61
N GLN A 8 -16.83 -15.22 5.32
CA GLN A 8 -16.93 -16.67 5.16
C GLN A 8 -18.33 -17.18 5.47
N ASP A 9 -18.98 -16.65 6.50
CA ASP A 9 -20.35 -16.99 6.87
C ASP A 9 -21.38 -16.52 5.83
N ALA A 10 -21.13 -15.36 5.21
CA ALA A 10 -21.99 -14.81 4.16
C ALA A 10 -21.88 -15.59 2.83
N ILE A 11 -20.78 -16.31 2.62
CA ILE A 11 -20.55 -17.13 1.42
C ILE A 11 -21.00 -18.55 1.75
N GLN A 12 -22.19 -18.96 1.26
CA GLN A 12 -22.62 -20.34 1.39
C GLN A 12 -21.58 -21.31 0.82
N PRO A 13 -21.29 -22.45 1.49
CA PRO A 13 -20.31 -23.38 1.02
C PRO A 13 -20.73 -23.97 -0.33
N GLN A 14 -20.12 -23.52 -1.42
CA GLN A 14 -20.24 -24.15 -2.72
C GLN A 14 -19.36 -25.40 -2.75
N ALA A 15 -19.99 -26.57 -2.79
CA ALA A 15 -19.31 -27.84 -2.98
C ALA A 15 -18.52 -27.83 -4.32
N GLY A 16 -17.25 -28.23 -4.27
CA GLY A 16 -16.44 -28.45 -5.48
C GLY A 16 -15.35 -27.41 -5.77
N SER A 17 -14.75 -26.79 -4.77
CA SER A 17 -13.70 -25.80 -5.00
C SER A 17 -12.38 -26.42 -5.48
N ARG A 18 -11.90 -25.98 -6.68
CA ARG A 18 -10.49 -26.10 -7.05
C ARG A 18 -9.60 -25.52 -5.94
N ARG A 19 -8.41 -26.10 -5.70
CA ARG A 19 -7.42 -25.59 -4.74
C ARG A 19 -7.19 -24.10 -5.01
N ARG A 20 -7.57 -23.24 -4.06
CA ARG A 20 -7.42 -21.79 -4.13
C ARG A 20 -6.13 -21.40 -3.46
N LEU A 21 -5.46 -20.36 -3.96
CA LEU A 21 -4.43 -19.69 -3.19
C LEU A 21 -5.10 -19.12 -1.93
N ALA A 22 -4.58 -19.43 -0.75
CA ALA A 22 -5.14 -18.94 0.51
C ALA A 22 -5.26 -17.39 0.57
N MET A 23 -4.43 -16.68 -0.22
CA MET A 23 -4.44 -15.22 -0.32
C MET A 23 -5.59 -14.67 -1.20
N GLU A 24 -6.31 -15.52 -1.92
CA GLU A 24 -7.35 -15.12 -2.88
C GLU A 24 -8.65 -15.90 -2.65
N PRO A 25 -9.20 -15.89 -1.42
CA PRO A 25 -10.31 -16.78 -1.08
C PRO A 25 -11.60 -16.49 -1.85
N LEU A 26 -11.76 -15.25 -2.37
CA LEU A 26 -13.00 -14.80 -3.02
C LEU A 26 -12.94 -14.78 -4.55
N VAL A 27 -11.78 -15.04 -5.18
CA VAL A 27 -11.63 -14.94 -6.64
C VAL A 27 -12.54 -15.85 -7.44
N HIS A 28 -13.08 -16.91 -6.84
CA HIS A 28 -14.01 -17.84 -7.47
C HIS A 28 -15.43 -17.29 -7.62
N LEU A 29 -15.75 -16.23 -6.87
CA LEU A 29 -17.05 -15.59 -6.94
C LEU A 29 -17.13 -14.64 -8.15
N LYS A 30 -18.32 -14.53 -8.73
CA LYS A 30 -18.61 -13.38 -9.59
C LYS A 30 -18.53 -12.12 -8.74
N TYR A 31 -17.95 -11.06 -9.28
CA TYR A 31 -17.63 -9.87 -8.49
C TYR A 31 -18.85 -9.24 -7.81
N GLY A 32 -20.02 -9.24 -8.45
CA GLY A 32 -21.26 -8.77 -7.82
C GLY A 32 -21.65 -9.58 -6.57
N ALA A 33 -21.44 -10.90 -6.59
CA ALA A 33 -21.71 -11.77 -5.44
C ALA A 33 -20.66 -11.55 -4.32
N GLU A 34 -19.39 -11.36 -4.69
CA GLU A 34 -18.34 -10.99 -3.74
C GLU A 34 -18.68 -9.67 -3.03
N LEU A 35 -19.11 -8.66 -3.79
CA LEU A 35 -19.44 -7.35 -3.25
C LEU A 35 -20.68 -7.40 -2.34
N ALA A 36 -21.68 -8.21 -2.70
CA ALA A 36 -22.85 -8.44 -1.86
C ALA A 36 -22.47 -9.08 -0.52
N ALA A 37 -21.62 -10.13 -0.54
CA ALA A 37 -21.13 -10.78 0.68
C ALA A 37 -20.31 -9.82 1.56
N LYS A 38 -19.44 -8.99 0.97
CA LYS A 38 -18.68 -7.97 1.70
C LYS A 38 -19.60 -6.91 2.33
N ASN A 39 -20.63 -6.43 1.62
CA ASN A 39 -21.61 -5.47 2.17
C ASN A 39 -22.42 -6.07 3.32
N GLN A 40 -22.84 -7.33 3.20
CA GLN A 40 -23.52 -8.03 4.28
C GLN A 40 -22.61 -8.16 5.50
N ALA A 41 -21.42 -8.70 5.33
CA ALA A 41 -20.43 -8.85 6.40
C ALA A 41 -20.11 -7.50 7.07
N LEU A 42 -20.01 -6.41 6.30
CA LEU A 42 -19.76 -5.07 6.81
C LEU A 42 -20.92 -4.59 7.71
N SER A 43 -22.16 -4.82 7.30
CA SER A 43 -23.33 -4.47 8.11
C SER A 43 -23.36 -5.26 9.42
N GLU A 44 -23.04 -6.55 9.38
CA GLU A 44 -22.98 -7.41 10.56
C GLU A 44 -21.82 -7.02 11.50
N PHE A 45 -20.64 -6.72 10.94
CA PHE A 45 -19.49 -6.22 11.68
C PHE A 45 -19.84 -4.94 12.43
N TRP A 46 -20.46 -3.98 11.75
CA TRP A 46 -20.86 -2.70 12.32
C TRP A 46 -21.84 -2.87 13.49
N LYS A 47 -22.86 -3.70 13.30
CA LYS A 47 -23.85 -4.02 14.35
C LYS A 47 -23.20 -4.76 15.52
N GLY A 48 -22.36 -5.75 15.24
CA GLY A 48 -21.68 -6.57 16.26
C GLY A 48 -20.78 -5.73 17.17
N HIS A 49 -20.11 -4.74 16.62
CA HIS A 49 -19.26 -3.80 17.37
C HIS A 49 -20.02 -2.58 17.92
N ARG A 50 -21.34 -2.46 17.66
CA ARG A 50 -22.19 -1.34 18.09
C ARG A 50 -21.63 0.02 17.67
N LEU A 51 -21.07 0.09 16.46
CA LEU A 51 -20.44 1.32 15.97
C LEU A 51 -21.50 2.36 15.60
N PRO A 52 -21.22 3.65 15.85
CA PRO A 52 -22.10 4.73 15.43
C PRO A 52 -22.07 4.87 13.91
N LEU A 53 -23.13 5.42 13.35
CA LEU A 53 -23.23 5.80 11.95
C LEU A 53 -22.93 4.65 10.96
N ALA A 54 -23.95 4.10 10.34
CA ALA A 54 -23.78 3.01 9.37
C ALA A 54 -22.89 3.41 8.20
N PRO A 55 -22.03 2.51 7.70
CA PRO A 55 -21.23 2.76 6.51
C PRO A 55 -22.11 2.91 5.26
N THR A 56 -21.62 3.66 4.28
CA THR A 56 -22.21 3.66 2.93
C THR A 56 -22.01 2.30 2.26
N ALA A 57 -22.66 2.09 1.11
CA ALA A 57 -22.34 0.93 0.26
C ALA A 57 -20.88 0.97 -0.18
N ILE A 58 -20.25 -0.19 -0.27
CA ILE A 58 -18.84 -0.32 -0.69
C ILE A 58 -18.67 0.22 -2.10
N ILE A 59 -17.74 1.15 -2.28
CA ILE A 59 -17.33 1.63 -3.61
C ILE A 59 -16.62 0.48 -4.33
N ALA A 60 -17.26 0.01 -5.41
CA ALA A 60 -16.80 -1.15 -6.18
C ALA A 60 -15.50 -0.87 -6.94
N ALA A 61 -14.64 -1.87 -7.13
CA ALA A 61 -13.46 -1.75 -7.97
C ALA A 61 -13.83 -1.78 -9.47
N PRO A 62 -13.26 -0.90 -10.30
CA PRO A 62 -13.49 -0.92 -11.74
C PRO A 62 -12.79 -2.12 -12.41
N LEU A 63 -11.70 -2.60 -11.82
CA LEU A 63 -10.96 -3.78 -12.25
C LEU A 63 -10.84 -4.77 -11.08
N PRO A 64 -11.77 -5.75 -10.95
CA PRO A 64 -11.80 -6.62 -9.76
C PRO A 64 -10.82 -7.79 -9.81
N ARG A 65 -10.17 -8.02 -10.95
CA ARG A 65 -9.13 -9.05 -11.15
C ARG A 65 -7.97 -8.44 -11.93
N HIS A 66 -6.79 -9.05 -11.83
CA HIS A 66 -5.57 -8.60 -12.54
C HIS A 66 -5.14 -7.14 -12.24
N TYR A 67 -5.50 -6.66 -11.06
CA TYR A 67 -5.25 -5.25 -10.66
C TYR A 67 -3.95 -5.04 -9.89
N ARG A 68 -3.39 -6.12 -9.31
CA ARG A 68 -2.32 -6.00 -8.31
C ARG A 68 -0.95 -5.75 -8.94
N THR A 69 -0.50 -4.51 -8.91
CA THR A 69 0.75 -4.07 -9.54
C THR A 69 2.02 -4.42 -8.75
N THR A 70 1.89 -4.80 -7.47
CA THR A 70 3.02 -5.20 -6.63
C THR A 70 2.83 -6.64 -6.16
N THR A 71 3.78 -7.49 -6.51
CA THR A 71 3.76 -8.93 -6.18
C THR A 71 5.12 -9.42 -5.79
N ARG A 72 5.18 -10.55 -5.08
CA ARG A 72 6.45 -11.17 -4.68
C ARG A 72 6.35 -12.69 -4.70
N ARG A 73 7.48 -13.34 -4.95
CA ARG A 73 7.65 -14.78 -4.80
C ARG A 73 8.88 -15.06 -3.97
N GLN A 74 8.76 -15.96 -3.02
CA GLN A 74 9.88 -16.46 -2.25
C GLN A 74 10.66 -17.47 -3.09
N ALA A 75 11.99 -17.36 -3.07
CA ALA A 75 12.86 -18.38 -3.64
C ALA A 75 13.00 -19.55 -2.67
N VAL A 76 12.57 -20.73 -3.08
CA VAL A 76 12.72 -21.98 -2.34
C VAL A 76 13.64 -22.89 -3.13
N TYR A 77 14.81 -23.17 -2.56
CA TYR A 77 15.81 -24.06 -3.17
C TYR A 77 15.76 -25.42 -2.49
N HIS A 78 15.39 -26.45 -3.26
CA HIS A 78 15.31 -27.81 -2.77
C HIS A 78 15.87 -28.81 -3.79
N ARG A 79 16.73 -29.72 -3.32
CA ARG A 79 17.34 -30.80 -4.15
C ARG A 79 17.96 -30.33 -5.47
N GLY A 80 18.64 -29.19 -5.45
CA GLY A 80 19.30 -28.65 -6.64
C GLY A 80 18.38 -27.86 -7.60
N HIS A 81 17.12 -27.65 -7.23
CA HIS A 81 16.14 -26.91 -8.02
C HIS A 81 15.56 -25.72 -7.23
N LEU A 82 15.49 -24.55 -7.86
CA LEU A 82 14.87 -23.36 -7.33
C LEU A 82 13.44 -23.25 -7.84
N SER A 83 12.52 -22.97 -6.93
CA SER A 83 11.13 -22.59 -7.24
C SER A 83 10.83 -21.20 -6.70
N LEU A 84 10.11 -20.40 -7.46
CA LEU A 84 9.56 -19.14 -7.00
C LEU A 84 8.10 -19.38 -6.58
N VAL A 85 7.81 -19.27 -5.28
CA VAL A 85 6.52 -19.63 -4.70
C VAL A 85 5.82 -18.44 -4.06
N ALA A 86 4.50 -18.38 -4.14
CA ALA A 86 3.72 -17.42 -3.39
C ALA A 86 3.74 -17.75 -1.89
N LEU A 87 3.58 -16.74 -1.05
CA LEU A 87 3.39 -16.94 0.40
C LEU A 87 1.91 -17.03 0.73
N GLN A 88 1.58 -17.81 1.75
CA GLN A 88 0.28 -17.78 2.41
C GLN A 88 0.18 -16.55 3.33
N GLU A 89 -0.99 -16.31 3.88
CA GLU A 89 -1.24 -15.18 4.78
C GLU A 89 -0.38 -15.26 6.05
N ASP A 90 -0.12 -16.46 6.55
CA ASP A 90 0.78 -16.73 7.68
C ASP A 90 2.28 -16.60 7.31
N GLY A 91 2.58 -16.31 6.04
CA GLY A 91 3.92 -16.17 5.50
C GLY A 91 4.62 -17.49 5.19
N THR A 92 3.92 -18.63 5.24
CA THR A 92 4.47 -19.92 4.80
C THR A 92 4.46 -20.02 3.27
N PRO A 93 5.48 -20.66 2.66
CA PRO A 93 5.49 -20.90 1.22
C PRO A 93 4.33 -21.81 0.78
N THR A 94 3.72 -21.50 -0.36
CA THR A 94 2.75 -22.42 -0.96
C THR A 94 3.48 -23.67 -1.48
N THR A 95 2.83 -24.82 -1.42
CA THR A 95 3.39 -26.10 -1.92
C THR A 95 3.39 -26.18 -3.46
N HIS A 96 2.83 -25.19 -4.14
CA HIS A 96 2.71 -25.18 -5.59
C HIS A 96 3.59 -24.07 -6.17
N ALA A 97 4.42 -24.43 -7.17
CA ALA A 97 5.07 -23.48 -8.05
C ALA A 97 4.01 -22.51 -8.62
N ALA A 98 4.38 -21.25 -8.69
CA ALA A 98 3.58 -20.10 -9.07
C ALA A 98 2.26 -20.42 -9.79
N ALA A 99 1.23 -20.86 -9.04
CA ALA A 99 -0.12 -20.88 -9.61
C ALA A 99 -0.44 -19.43 -10.04
N ALA A 100 -0.95 -19.27 -11.25
CA ALA A 100 -1.31 -17.95 -11.74
C ALA A 100 -2.36 -17.34 -10.79
N SER A 101 -1.99 -16.25 -10.13
CA SER A 101 -2.91 -15.47 -9.31
C SER A 101 -3.92 -14.77 -10.22
N GLN A 102 -5.20 -14.75 -9.83
CA GLN A 102 -6.21 -13.96 -10.53
C GLN A 102 -6.18 -12.46 -10.13
N LEU A 103 -5.40 -12.10 -9.13
CA LEU A 103 -5.24 -10.70 -8.70
C LEU A 103 -4.13 -10.00 -9.46
N GLU A 104 -3.16 -10.76 -9.97
CA GLU A 104 -1.96 -10.25 -10.63
C GLU A 104 -2.17 -10.14 -12.14
N PRO A 105 -1.59 -9.13 -12.81
CA PRO A 105 -1.49 -9.11 -14.27
C PRO A 105 -0.83 -10.39 -14.80
N ALA A 106 -1.28 -10.88 -15.94
CA ALA A 106 -0.78 -12.15 -16.52
C ALA A 106 0.74 -12.12 -16.77
N GLU A 107 1.27 -10.94 -17.07
CA GLU A 107 2.69 -10.69 -17.30
C GLU A 107 3.56 -11.01 -16.09
N HIS A 108 3.01 -10.89 -14.87
CA HIS A 108 3.75 -11.26 -13.66
C HIS A 108 4.01 -12.76 -13.60
N ALA A 109 3.05 -13.58 -13.97
CA ALA A 109 3.21 -15.04 -14.03
C ALA A 109 4.28 -15.42 -15.08
N THR A 110 4.24 -14.79 -16.26
CA THR A 110 5.24 -14.99 -17.32
C THR A 110 6.65 -14.63 -16.83
N LEU A 111 6.78 -13.51 -16.13
CA LEU A 111 8.07 -13.05 -15.59
C LEU A 111 8.60 -13.98 -14.49
N TYR A 112 7.75 -14.42 -13.56
CA TYR A 112 8.19 -15.38 -12.53
C TYR A 112 8.58 -16.74 -13.12
N HIS A 113 7.89 -17.20 -14.16
CA HIS A 113 8.26 -18.42 -14.86
C HIS A 113 9.63 -18.28 -15.53
N PHE A 114 9.82 -17.21 -16.30
CA PHE A 114 11.11 -16.88 -16.91
C PHE A 114 12.25 -16.83 -15.89
N LEU A 115 12.05 -16.12 -14.77
CA LEU A 115 13.07 -16.03 -13.71
C LEU A 115 13.39 -17.39 -13.10
N ALA A 116 12.35 -18.23 -12.84
CA ALA A 116 12.56 -19.56 -12.29
C ALA A 116 13.36 -20.46 -13.26
N GLU A 117 13.08 -20.42 -14.56
CA GLU A 117 13.83 -21.16 -15.57
C GLU A 117 15.30 -20.70 -15.58
N ARG A 118 15.55 -19.39 -15.71
CA ARG A 118 16.92 -18.84 -15.76
C ARG A 118 17.72 -19.14 -14.50
N LEU A 119 17.12 -19.00 -13.32
CA LEU A 119 17.80 -19.26 -12.05
C LEU A 119 18.18 -20.74 -11.85
N ASN A 120 17.57 -21.65 -12.57
CA ASN A 120 17.94 -23.09 -12.58
C ASN A 120 19.04 -23.43 -13.58
N GLU A 121 19.40 -22.52 -14.50
CA GLU A 121 20.54 -22.75 -15.39
C GLU A 121 21.85 -22.78 -14.59
N VAL A 122 22.79 -23.62 -15.02
CA VAL A 122 24.11 -23.80 -14.38
C VAL A 122 24.81 -22.45 -14.16
N HIS A 123 24.67 -21.56 -15.13
CA HIS A 123 25.29 -20.23 -15.12
C HIS A 123 24.78 -19.33 -13.98
N PHE A 124 23.51 -19.44 -13.58
CA PHE A 124 22.87 -18.64 -12.53
C PHE A 124 22.74 -19.35 -11.18
N ARG A 125 23.18 -20.60 -11.06
CA ARG A 125 23.13 -21.35 -9.79
C ARG A 125 23.62 -20.61 -8.55
N PRO A 126 24.71 -19.79 -8.62
CA PRO A 126 25.12 -19.00 -7.45
C PRO A 126 24.04 -18.03 -6.93
N LEU A 127 23.12 -17.57 -7.78
CA LEU A 127 22.00 -16.74 -7.35
C LEU A 127 20.93 -17.53 -6.62
N ALA A 128 20.73 -18.80 -7.00
CA ALA A 128 19.66 -19.64 -6.45
C ALA A 128 19.78 -19.85 -4.93
N SER A 129 21.01 -19.92 -4.39
CA SER A 129 21.25 -20.12 -2.96
C SER A 129 21.13 -18.84 -2.13
N VAL A 130 21.27 -17.67 -2.75
CA VAL A 130 21.30 -16.37 -2.06
C VAL A 130 20.04 -15.54 -2.29
N LEU A 131 19.23 -15.89 -3.29
CA LEU A 131 17.96 -15.22 -3.55
C LEU A 131 16.95 -15.55 -2.44
N ASN A 132 16.37 -14.51 -1.85
CA ASN A 132 15.29 -14.62 -0.87
C ASN A 132 13.93 -14.38 -1.53
N PHE A 133 13.79 -13.26 -2.25
CA PHE A 133 12.59 -12.92 -3.01
C PHE A 133 12.92 -12.39 -4.41
N ALA A 134 12.07 -12.72 -5.38
CA ALA A 134 11.88 -11.97 -6.60
C ALA A 134 10.59 -11.13 -6.45
N ILE A 135 10.68 -9.82 -6.68
CA ILE A 135 9.60 -8.87 -6.42
C ILE A 135 9.36 -8.08 -7.70
N ILE A 136 8.12 -7.99 -8.11
CA ILE A 136 7.66 -7.13 -9.21
C ILE A 136 6.92 -5.96 -8.59
N ARG A 137 7.26 -4.75 -9.02
CA ARG A 137 6.57 -3.52 -8.60
C ARG A 137 6.37 -2.61 -9.81
N GLY A 138 5.35 -1.78 -9.75
CA GLY A 138 5.13 -0.83 -10.83
C GLY A 138 3.71 -0.32 -10.92
N SER A 139 3.35 0.04 -12.13
CA SER A 139 2.03 0.42 -12.60
C SER A 139 1.57 -0.57 -13.68
N TYR A 140 0.43 -0.29 -14.29
CA TYR A 140 -0.01 -1.09 -15.46
C TYR A 140 0.88 -0.88 -16.69
N THR A 141 1.67 0.19 -16.73
CA THR A 141 2.49 0.56 -17.90
C THR A 141 3.99 0.38 -17.68
N GLU A 142 4.48 0.53 -16.45
CA GLU A 142 5.91 0.40 -16.13
C GLU A 142 6.10 -0.54 -14.94
N ARG A 143 7.11 -1.42 -15.04
CA ARG A 143 7.46 -2.39 -14.00
C ARG A 143 8.93 -2.32 -13.66
N THR A 144 9.25 -2.68 -12.44
CA THR A 144 10.62 -2.96 -11.98
C THR A 144 10.68 -4.33 -11.33
N VAL A 145 11.84 -4.96 -11.43
CA VAL A 145 12.16 -6.21 -10.73
C VAL A 145 13.16 -5.93 -9.63
N ILE A 146 12.86 -6.39 -8.42
CA ILE A 146 13.78 -6.28 -7.29
C ILE A 146 14.17 -7.69 -6.87
N PHE A 147 15.48 -7.97 -6.92
CA PHE A 147 16.08 -9.20 -6.42
C PHE A 147 16.51 -8.99 -4.97
N ASN A 148 15.77 -9.55 -4.02
CA ASN A 148 16.14 -9.53 -2.61
C ASN A 148 17.12 -10.69 -2.38
N VAL A 149 18.33 -10.38 -1.92
CA VAL A 149 19.42 -11.35 -1.71
C VAL A 149 19.96 -11.26 -0.30
N CYS A 150 20.34 -12.41 0.28
CA CYS A 150 20.86 -12.49 1.64
C CYS A 150 22.39 -12.50 1.74
N GLU A 151 23.08 -12.71 0.64
CA GLU A 151 24.54 -12.66 0.53
C GLU A 151 24.95 -11.79 -0.65
N LEU A 152 26.09 -11.12 -0.55
CA LEU A 152 26.54 -10.17 -1.55
C LEU A 152 28.06 -10.25 -1.74
N ASP A 153 28.44 -10.57 -2.97
CA ASP A 153 29.82 -10.46 -3.45
C ASP A 153 29.86 -9.97 -4.91
N GLY A 154 31.06 -9.81 -5.44
CA GLY A 154 31.26 -9.37 -6.84
C GLY A 154 30.67 -10.33 -7.89
N THR A 155 30.62 -11.63 -7.59
CA THR A 155 30.04 -12.64 -8.47
C THR A 155 28.52 -12.55 -8.50
N ILE A 156 27.89 -12.43 -7.34
CA ILE A 156 26.43 -12.26 -7.20
C ILE A 156 25.99 -11.01 -7.95
N VAL A 157 26.63 -9.85 -7.71
CA VAL A 157 26.30 -8.59 -8.40
C VAL A 157 26.42 -8.72 -9.92
N ARG A 158 27.49 -9.36 -10.43
CA ARG A 158 27.69 -9.56 -11.86
C ARG A 158 26.59 -10.44 -12.46
N LYS A 159 26.28 -11.55 -11.82
CA LYS A 159 25.23 -12.48 -12.29
C LYS A 159 23.84 -11.84 -12.24
N LEU A 160 23.52 -11.05 -11.20
CA LEU A 160 22.29 -10.28 -11.15
C LEU A 160 22.19 -9.28 -12.30
N LYS A 161 23.28 -8.56 -12.62
CA LYS A 161 23.31 -7.67 -13.79
C LYS A 161 23.06 -8.41 -15.10
N MET A 162 23.67 -9.59 -15.26
CA MET A 162 23.45 -10.43 -16.46
C MET A 162 22.01 -10.92 -16.57
N LEU A 163 21.41 -11.38 -15.45
CA LEU A 163 20.01 -11.80 -15.42
C LEU A 163 19.08 -10.61 -15.70
N ALA A 164 19.35 -9.47 -15.07
CA ALA A 164 18.57 -8.25 -15.25
C ALA A 164 18.62 -7.72 -16.70
N ALA A 165 19.74 -7.88 -17.40
CA ALA A 165 19.88 -7.47 -18.79
C ALA A 165 18.98 -8.24 -19.77
N LEU A 166 18.46 -9.40 -19.37
CA LEU A 166 17.54 -10.20 -20.19
C LEU A 166 16.07 -9.74 -20.07
N LEU A 167 15.74 -8.95 -19.04
CA LEU A 167 14.37 -8.58 -18.72
C LEU A 167 13.69 -7.69 -19.78
N PRO A 168 14.36 -6.67 -20.37
CA PRO A 168 13.74 -5.83 -21.40
C PRO A 168 13.38 -6.59 -22.69
N ASP A 169 14.06 -7.69 -22.99
CA ASP A 169 13.74 -8.54 -24.14
C ASP A 169 12.49 -9.39 -23.89
N LEU A 170 12.23 -9.72 -22.62
CA LEU A 170 11.02 -10.44 -22.23
C LEU A 170 9.78 -9.52 -22.25
N ASP A 171 9.90 -8.33 -21.65
CA ASP A 171 8.82 -7.35 -21.56
C ASP A 171 9.41 -5.92 -21.47
N ARG A 172 9.13 -5.11 -22.50
CA ARG A 172 9.61 -3.71 -22.56
C ARG A 172 9.03 -2.82 -21.46
N ALA A 173 7.94 -3.21 -20.83
CA ALA A 173 7.38 -2.51 -19.66
C ALA A 173 8.24 -2.71 -18.40
N ILE A 174 9.20 -3.63 -18.40
CA ILE A 174 10.19 -3.75 -17.32
C ILE A 174 11.29 -2.71 -17.57
N VAL A 175 11.09 -1.52 -17.02
CA VAL A 175 11.94 -0.35 -17.29
C VAL A 175 13.21 -0.32 -16.44
N SER A 176 13.24 -1.05 -15.31
CA SER A 176 14.39 -1.08 -14.41
C SER A 176 14.48 -2.37 -13.60
N ALA A 177 15.66 -2.61 -13.04
CA ALA A 177 15.86 -3.67 -12.05
C ALA A 177 16.81 -3.22 -10.93
N PHE A 178 16.57 -3.77 -9.73
CA PHE A 178 17.31 -3.47 -8.52
C PHE A 178 17.71 -4.76 -7.80
N MET A 179 18.77 -4.65 -7.03
CA MET A 179 19.15 -5.60 -6.00
C MET A 179 18.83 -4.96 -4.64
N PHE A 180 18.26 -5.72 -3.74
CA PHE A 180 18.05 -5.36 -2.35
C PHE A 180 18.77 -6.37 -1.47
N PHE A 181 19.69 -5.90 -0.61
CA PHE A 181 20.46 -6.76 0.29
C PHE A 181 19.77 -6.87 1.65
N ASP A 182 19.38 -8.09 2.02
CA ASP A 182 18.75 -8.42 3.30
C ASP A 182 19.36 -9.70 3.88
N PRO A 183 20.46 -9.59 4.66
CA PRO A 183 21.14 -10.75 5.25
C PRO A 183 20.29 -11.48 6.29
N SER A 184 19.25 -10.82 6.83
CA SER A 184 18.35 -11.43 7.83
C SER A 184 17.30 -12.36 7.22
N ARG A 185 17.18 -12.39 5.88
CA ARG A 185 16.10 -13.09 5.17
C ARG A 185 14.72 -12.73 5.73
N SER A 186 14.51 -11.45 6.00
CA SER A 186 13.27 -10.93 6.54
C SER A 186 12.07 -11.30 5.66
N ARG A 187 10.94 -11.58 6.30
CA ARG A 187 9.65 -11.70 5.59
C ARG A 187 9.19 -10.36 4.99
N TYR A 188 9.64 -9.27 5.57
CA TYR A 188 9.41 -7.91 5.07
C TYR A 188 10.52 -7.53 4.11
N TYR A 189 10.43 -8.00 2.89
CA TYR A 189 11.41 -7.90 1.82
C TYR A 189 11.97 -6.48 1.54
N LEU A 190 11.34 -5.44 2.05
CA LEU A 190 11.77 -4.04 1.97
C LEU A 190 11.77 -3.38 3.37
N ASP A 191 11.94 -4.14 4.44
CA ASP A 191 11.95 -3.58 5.79
C ASP A 191 13.17 -2.66 5.98
N SER A 192 12.88 -1.37 6.14
CA SER A 192 13.89 -0.34 6.39
C SER A 192 14.37 -0.27 7.84
N ARG A 193 13.73 -1.00 8.76
CA ARG A 193 14.02 -0.94 10.19
C ARG A 193 15.34 -1.60 10.59
N GLN A 194 15.90 -2.45 9.73
CA GLN A 194 17.23 -3.00 9.96
C GLN A 194 18.27 -2.10 9.28
N GLU A 195 18.96 -1.29 10.06
CA GLU A 195 20.19 -0.64 9.64
C GLU A 195 21.25 -1.73 9.45
N VAL A 196 21.50 -2.08 8.20
CA VAL A 196 22.62 -2.91 7.82
C VAL A 196 23.71 -1.96 7.29
N ASP A 197 24.88 -1.96 7.92
CA ASP A 197 26.05 -1.25 7.40
C ASP A 197 26.32 -1.75 5.98
N GLY A 198 26.18 -0.87 4.99
CA GLY A 198 26.47 -1.18 3.59
C GLY A 198 25.38 -0.83 2.59
N VAL A 199 25.57 -1.25 1.34
CA VAL A 199 24.67 -0.95 0.23
C VAL A 199 23.40 -1.80 0.34
N LYS A 200 22.35 -1.21 0.87
CA LYS A 200 21.04 -1.86 1.03
C LYS A 200 20.34 -2.06 -0.32
N THR A 201 20.38 -1.06 -1.19
CA THR A 201 19.75 -1.10 -2.52
C THR A 201 20.74 -0.68 -3.60
N LYS A 202 20.81 -1.46 -4.68
CA LYS A 202 21.65 -1.16 -5.85
C LYS A 202 20.86 -1.30 -7.13
N LYS A 203 20.89 -0.26 -7.95
CA LYS A 203 20.34 -0.30 -9.30
C LYS A 203 21.19 -1.20 -10.21
N LEU A 204 20.54 -2.11 -10.93
CA LEU A 204 21.16 -3.00 -11.89
C LEU A 204 21.11 -2.41 -13.30
N TYR A 205 19.94 -1.86 -13.68
CA TYR A 205 19.78 -1.06 -14.90
C TYR A 205 18.56 -0.13 -14.79
N GLY A 206 18.36 0.75 -15.79
CA GLY A 206 17.17 1.59 -15.95
C GLY A 206 17.09 2.82 -15.04
N PRO A 207 15.95 3.51 -14.97
CA PRO A 207 15.74 4.67 -14.11
C PRO A 207 15.76 4.29 -12.62
N GLY A 208 16.07 5.29 -11.78
CA GLY A 208 16.03 5.16 -10.32
C GLY A 208 14.64 5.34 -9.72
N VAL A 209 13.67 5.77 -10.51
CA VAL A 209 12.29 6.04 -10.12
C VAL A 209 11.34 5.40 -11.11
N LEU A 210 10.13 5.11 -10.67
CA LEU A 210 9.00 4.66 -11.48
C LEU A 210 8.01 5.79 -11.68
N VAL A 211 7.16 5.67 -12.69
CA VAL A 211 6.15 6.67 -13.05
C VAL A 211 4.76 6.05 -12.95
N VAL A 212 3.82 6.85 -12.44
CA VAL A 212 2.39 6.55 -12.52
C VAL A 212 1.62 7.84 -12.84
N ASN A 213 0.48 7.70 -13.50
CA ASN A 213 -0.34 8.84 -13.88
C ASN A 213 -1.75 8.69 -13.30
N PHE A 214 -2.22 9.73 -12.57
CA PHE A 214 -3.57 9.81 -12.03
C PHE A 214 -4.19 11.17 -12.33
N HIS A 215 -5.43 11.19 -12.80
CA HIS A 215 -6.15 12.43 -13.16
C HIS A 215 -5.34 13.36 -14.07
N GLY A 216 -4.58 12.80 -15.00
CA GLY A 216 -3.73 13.60 -15.91
C GLY A 216 -2.43 14.11 -15.29
N ASN A 217 -2.19 13.90 -14.01
CA ASN A 217 -0.97 14.28 -13.32
C ASN A 217 0.02 13.13 -13.27
N ARG A 218 1.29 13.47 -13.48
CA ARG A 218 2.40 12.53 -13.40
C ARG A 218 2.99 12.51 -11.98
N TYR A 219 3.26 11.31 -11.47
CA TYR A 219 3.93 11.10 -10.20
C TYR A 219 5.14 10.20 -10.38
N LEU A 220 6.25 10.60 -9.76
CA LEU A 220 7.42 9.75 -9.55
C LEU A 220 7.31 9.09 -8.18
N TYR A 221 7.79 7.87 -8.07
CA TYR A 221 7.91 7.20 -6.78
C TYR A 221 9.11 6.27 -6.75
N SER A 222 9.63 6.02 -5.53
CA SER A 222 10.76 5.09 -5.35
C SER A 222 10.33 3.64 -5.60
N PRO A 223 11.14 2.83 -6.29
CA PRO A 223 10.90 1.39 -6.43
C PRO A 223 10.79 0.67 -5.08
N THR A 224 11.36 1.21 -4.02
CA THR A 224 11.33 0.66 -2.66
C THR A 224 10.29 1.37 -1.75
N GLY A 225 9.76 2.53 -2.15
CA GLY A 225 8.73 3.27 -1.42
C GLY A 225 7.34 2.62 -1.53
N PHE A 226 6.43 3.00 -0.65
CA PHE A 226 5.03 2.56 -0.74
C PHE A 226 4.33 3.12 -1.97
N THR A 227 3.44 2.34 -2.57
CA THR A 227 2.47 2.78 -3.58
C THR A 227 1.22 1.92 -3.52
N GLN A 228 0.08 2.47 -3.90
CA GLN A 228 -1.19 1.75 -3.96
C GLN A 228 -1.11 0.61 -4.98
N VAL A 229 -1.43 -0.61 -4.54
CA VAL A 229 -1.31 -1.83 -5.38
C VAL A 229 -2.44 -2.00 -6.39
N ASN A 230 -3.53 -1.25 -6.22
CA ASN A 230 -4.69 -1.24 -7.12
C ASN A 230 -4.78 0.14 -7.78
N GLU A 231 -4.03 0.32 -8.85
CA GLU A 231 -3.95 1.57 -9.60
C GLU A 231 -5.33 2.05 -10.09
N ALA A 232 -6.20 1.11 -10.50
CA ALA A 232 -7.53 1.41 -10.99
C ALA A 232 -8.47 2.00 -9.93
N MET A 233 -8.20 1.78 -8.64
CA MET A 233 -8.97 2.33 -7.53
C MET A 233 -8.50 3.72 -7.09
N VAL A 234 -7.27 4.12 -7.42
CA VAL A 234 -6.71 5.40 -6.95
C VAL A 234 -7.58 6.60 -7.29
N PRO A 235 -8.13 6.75 -8.50
CA PRO A 235 -9.02 7.88 -8.81
C PRO A 235 -10.25 7.95 -7.88
N ARG A 236 -10.85 6.80 -7.55
CA ARG A 236 -12.02 6.74 -6.65
C ARG A 236 -11.64 7.06 -5.20
N LEU A 237 -10.47 6.58 -4.78
CA LEU A 237 -9.92 6.88 -3.45
C LEU A 237 -9.65 8.40 -3.31
N LEU A 238 -9.01 9.01 -4.30
CA LEU A 238 -8.73 10.46 -4.32
C LEU A 238 -10.02 11.28 -4.27
N SER A 239 -11.03 10.94 -5.09
CA SER A 239 -12.32 11.62 -5.09
C SER A 239 -13.04 11.49 -3.75
N ALA A 240 -13.09 10.29 -3.16
CA ALA A 240 -13.74 10.06 -1.87
C ALA A 240 -13.04 10.85 -0.73
N VAL A 241 -11.70 10.89 -0.71
CA VAL A 241 -10.95 11.70 0.26
C VAL A 241 -11.24 13.18 0.08
N GLN A 242 -11.26 13.69 -1.16
CA GLN A 242 -11.59 15.10 -1.45
C GLN A 242 -13.00 15.46 -1.00
N GLU A 243 -13.98 14.62 -1.28
CA GLU A 243 -15.37 14.83 -0.85
C GLU A 243 -15.50 14.87 0.68
N LEU A 244 -14.83 13.96 1.39
CA LEU A 244 -14.88 13.91 2.85
C LEU A 244 -14.16 15.09 3.51
N LEU A 245 -13.03 15.52 2.96
CA LEU A 245 -12.30 16.69 3.45
C LEU A 245 -13.03 18.00 3.13
N CYS A 246 -13.79 18.05 2.04
CA CYS A 246 -14.47 19.27 1.59
C CYS A 246 -13.54 20.50 1.71
N PRO A 247 -12.44 20.57 0.92
CA PRO A 247 -11.36 21.52 1.13
C PRO A 247 -11.81 22.98 0.99
N ALA A 248 -11.14 23.89 1.73
CA ALA A 248 -11.36 25.32 1.60
C ALA A 248 -10.03 26.07 1.41
N PRO A 249 -9.97 27.12 0.56
CA PRO A 249 -8.75 27.84 0.23
C PRO A 249 -8.14 28.64 1.39
N THR A 250 -8.84 28.72 2.51
CA THR A 250 -8.38 29.35 3.77
C THR A 250 -7.87 28.34 4.79
N GLU A 251 -7.97 27.04 4.51
CA GLU A 251 -7.53 25.97 5.41
C GLU A 251 -6.13 25.48 5.05
N HIS A 252 -5.42 24.89 6.03
CA HIS A 252 -4.18 24.17 5.83
C HIS A 252 -4.45 22.67 5.86
N LEU A 253 -3.85 21.92 4.92
CA LEU A 253 -3.86 20.46 4.91
C LEU A 253 -2.61 19.92 5.60
N ILE A 254 -2.80 18.98 6.52
CA ILE A 254 -1.76 18.12 7.07
C ILE A 254 -2.01 16.70 6.58
N ASP A 255 -1.09 16.16 5.79
CA ASP A 255 -1.17 14.82 5.20
C ASP A 255 -0.10 13.92 5.85
N LEU A 256 -0.53 13.03 6.74
CA LEU A 256 0.32 12.10 7.47
C LEU A 256 0.43 10.76 6.74
N TYR A 257 1.64 10.20 6.68
CA TYR A 257 2.00 9.04 5.87
C TYR A 257 1.84 9.33 4.38
N CYS A 258 2.25 10.53 3.95
CA CYS A 258 1.97 11.06 2.61
C CYS A 258 2.66 10.29 1.47
N GLY A 259 3.63 9.41 1.78
CA GLY A 259 4.40 8.68 0.78
C GLY A 259 5.06 9.63 -0.24
N TYR A 260 4.87 9.35 -1.52
CA TYR A 260 5.37 10.20 -2.63
C TYR A 260 4.49 11.43 -2.89
N GLY A 261 3.63 11.79 -1.96
CA GLY A 261 2.82 13.01 -2.00
C GLY A 261 1.55 12.89 -2.85
N LEU A 262 0.99 11.70 -3.02
CA LEU A 262 -0.20 11.47 -3.85
C LEU A 262 -1.38 12.38 -3.45
N PHE A 263 -1.82 12.28 -2.20
CA PHE A 263 -2.94 13.09 -1.70
C PHE A 263 -2.54 14.56 -1.54
N THR A 264 -1.35 14.83 -0.99
CA THR A 264 -0.86 16.21 -0.79
C THR A 264 -0.91 17.00 -2.09
N HIS A 265 -0.34 16.47 -3.18
CA HIS A 265 -0.33 17.15 -4.47
C HIS A 265 -1.72 17.26 -5.12
N PHE A 266 -2.52 16.18 -5.02
CA PHE A 266 -3.86 16.17 -5.59
C PHE A 266 -4.76 17.24 -4.97
N LEU A 267 -4.64 17.46 -3.65
CA LEU A 267 -5.49 18.37 -2.88
C LEU A 267 -4.93 19.79 -2.78
N ALA A 268 -3.63 19.99 -3.04
CA ALA A 268 -2.92 21.24 -2.72
C ALA A 268 -3.54 22.51 -3.29
N SER A 269 -4.10 22.45 -4.50
CA SER A 269 -4.72 23.64 -5.14
C SER A 269 -5.98 24.13 -4.45
N ALA A 270 -6.61 23.28 -3.61
CA ALA A 270 -7.84 23.58 -2.90
C ALA A 270 -7.60 24.08 -1.46
N TYR A 271 -6.34 24.16 -1.02
CA TYR A 271 -5.93 24.63 0.32
C TYR A 271 -5.00 25.82 0.25
N ALA A 272 -4.93 26.61 1.32
CA ALA A 272 -3.95 27.70 1.44
C ALA A 272 -2.51 27.18 1.49
N HIS A 273 -2.31 26.04 2.16
CA HIS A 273 -1.03 25.35 2.28
C HIS A 273 -1.27 23.84 2.51
N ALA A 274 -0.39 23.00 2.00
CA ALA A 274 -0.41 21.57 2.25
C ALA A 274 0.96 21.09 2.74
N LEU A 275 0.97 20.33 3.84
CA LEU A 275 2.18 19.75 4.43
C LEU A 275 2.06 18.23 4.45
N GLY A 276 2.95 17.53 3.73
CA GLY A 276 3.08 16.09 3.76
C GLY A 276 4.20 15.62 4.69
N LEU A 277 3.93 14.60 5.49
CA LEU A 277 4.90 13.96 6.38
C LEU A 277 4.94 12.44 6.13
N ASP A 278 6.15 11.90 6.02
CA ASP A 278 6.38 10.46 5.91
C ASP A 278 7.71 10.08 6.57
N ALA A 279 7.84 8.86 7.06
CA ALA A 279 9.06 8.39 7.69
C ALA A 279 10.15 7.97 6.69
N ALA A 280 9.78 7.67 5.43
CA ALA A 280 10.68 7.18 4.41
C ALA A 280 11.34 8.34 3.64
N PRO A 281 12.66 8.56 3.78
CA PRO A 281 13.35 9.66 3.08
C PRO A 281 13.19 9.60 1.56
N GLU A 282 13.24 8.42 0.96
CA GLU A 282 13.08 8.20 -0.48
C GLU A 282 11.66 8.55 -0.98
N SER A 283 10.66 8.38 -0.13
CA SER A 283 9.28 8.79 -0.45
C SER A 283 9.16 10.31 -0.44
N ILE A 284 9.72 10.96 0.57
CA ILE A 284 9.74 12.44 0.67
C ILE A 284 10.56 13.06 -0.47
N GLU A 285 11.70 12.48 -0.84
CA GLU A 285 12.45 12.93 -2.01
C GLU A 285 11.60 12.88 -3.29
N ALA A 286 10.89 11.77 -3.51
CA ALA A 286 9.96 11.64 -4.64
C ALA A 286 8.83 12.68 -4.56
N ALA A 287 8.23 12.90 -3.38
CA ALA A 287 7.20 13.91 -3.17
C ALA A 287 7.68 15.32 -3.51
N GLN A 288 8.88 15.69 -3.08
CA GLN A 288 9.51 16.98 -3.43
C GLN A 288 9.79 17.11 -4.94
N GLN A 289 10.28 16.04 -5.57
CA GLN A 289 10.50 16.01 -7.02
C GLN A 289 9.20 16.14 -7.81
N ASN A 290 8.10 15.61 -7.29
CA ASN A 290 6.79 15.69 -7.91
C ASN A 290 6.24 17.11 -7.99
N THR A 291 6.65 18.02 -7.11
CA THR A 291 6.20 19.42 -7.09
C THR A 291 6.31 20.10 -8.47
N ARG A 292 7.31 19.74 -9.27
CA ARG A 292 7.54 20.30 -10.63
C ARG A 292 6.46 19.95 -11.65
N PHE A 293 5.63 18.92 -11.38
CA PHE A 293 4.56 18.48 -12.28
C PHE A 293 3.20 19.11 -11.95
N PHE A 294 3.16 19.94 -10.91
CA PHE A 294 1.94 20.59 -10.43
C PHE A 294 2.02 22.10 -10.62
N PRO A 295 0.88 22.81 -10.62
CA PRO A 295 0.87 24.26 -10.80
C PRO A 295 1.82 24.98 -9.85
N PRO A 296 2.62 25.95 -10.31
CA PRO A 296 3.64 26.63 -9.50
C PRO A 296 3.06 27.48 -8.35
N GLY A 297 1.74 27.70 -8.31
CA GLY A 297 1.06 28.41 -7.22
C GLY A 297 0.73 27.51 -6.00
N ASN A 298 0.88 26.20 -6.10
CA ASN A 298 0.61 25.29 -5.00
C ASN A 298 1.65 25.46 -3.89
N ARG A 299 1.20 25.80 -2.69
CA ARG A 299 2.06 25.92 -1.51
C ARG A 299 2.14 24.56 -0.82
N VAL A 300 3.09 23.73 -1.24
CA VAL A 300 3.33 22.41 -0.67
C VAL A 300 4.68 22.35 0.04
N ALA A 301 4.73 21.63 1.15
CA ALA A 301 5.96 21.29 1.85
C ALA A 301 5.96 19.80 2.22
N PHE A 302 7.14 19.18 2.24
CA PHE A 302 7.31 17.78 2.60
C PHE A 302 8.44 17.64 3.61
N ARG A 303 8.23 16.80 4.63
CA ARG A 303 9.22 16.56 5.68
C ARG A 303 9.34 15.07 6.00
N VAL A 304 10.57 14.61 6.18
CA VAL A 304 10.82 13.29 6.79
C VAL A 304 10.47 13.37 8.25
N SER A 305 9.53 12.55 8.70
CA SER A 305 9.06 12.56 10.09
C SER A 305 8.46 11.21 10.47
N ARG A 306 8.88 10.65 11.59
CA ARG A 306 8.24 9.47 12.17
C ARG A 306 6.99 9.91 12.93
N ILE A 307 5.85 9.30 12.57
CA ILE A 307 4.56 9.62 13.17
C ILE A 307 4.31 8.61 14.29
N GLU A 308 4.98 8.86 15.42
CA GLU A 308 4.97 7.96 16.59
C GLU A 308 4.80 8.78 17.89
N GLY A 309 3.92 8.29 18.77
CA GLY A 309 3.74 8.87 20.11
C GLY A 309 3.23 10.32 20.12
N GLU A 310 3.30 10.94 21.29
CA GLU A 310 2.86 12.33 21.52
C GLU A 310 3.78 13.37 20.85
N GLY A 311 5.00 12.96 20.50
CA GLY A 311 6.00 13.83 19.87
C GLY A 311 5.61 14.32 18.47
N VAL A 312 4.61 13.72 17.81
CA VAL A 312 4.16 14.14 16.49
C VAL A 312 3.70 15.60 16.46
N ALA A 313 3.07 16.09 17.52
CA ALA A 313 2.62 17.48 17.61
C ALA A 313 3.78 18.48 17.52
N HIS A 314 4.96 18.14 18.02
CA HIS A 314 6.16 18.99 17.98
C HIS A 314 6.84 18.99 16.60
N GLN A 315 6.56 17.99 15.78
CA GLN A 315 7.09 17.89 14.41
C GLN A 315 6.26 18.70 13.40
N LEU A 316 5.03 19.04 13.79
CA LEU A 316 4.13 19.87 13.00
C LEU A 316 4.42 21.37 13.26
N PRO A 317 4.17 22.25 12.26
CA PRO A 317 4.24 23.69 12.49
C PRO A 317 3.31 24.09 13.63
N ARG A 318 3.67 25.17 14.35
CA ARG A 318 2.72 25.73 15.32
C ARG A 318 1.46 26.22 14.58
N PRO A 319 0.26 25.99 15.14
CA PRO A 319 -0.95 26.58 14.57
C PRO A 319 -0.78 28.09 14.46
N ASP A 320 -1.07 28.62 13.27
CA ASP A 320 -0.90 30.04 12.94
C ASP A 320 -2.23 30.81 12.86
N GLY A 321 -3.31 30.21 13.37
CA GLY A 321 -4.65 30.73 13.34
C GLY A 321 -5.50 30.32 12.14
N HIS A 322 -4.89 29.63 11.15
CA HIS A 322 -5.65 28.97 10.07
C HIS A 322 -6.31 27.67 10.58
N ALA A 323 -7.48 27.38 10.05
CA ALA A 323 -8.13 26.09 10.28
C ALA A 323 -7.29 24.97 9.63
N GLU A 324 -7.13 23.84 10.35
CA GLU A 324 -6.39 22.67 9.88
C GLU A 324 -7.35 21.55 9.48
N ALA A 325 -7.16 20.98 8.30
CA ALA A 325 -7.72 19.70 7.88
C ALA A 325 -6.63 18.62 7.96
N LEU A 326 -6.97 17.47 8.51
CA LEU A 326 -6.04 16.35 8.72
C LEU A 326 -6.43 15.18 7.81
N LEU A 327 -5.47 14.68 7.06
CA LEU A 327 -5.53 13.40 6.36
C LEU A 327 -4.50 12.45 6.97
N ALA A 328 -4.86 11.19 7.18
CA ALA A 328 -3.92 10.16 7.61
C ALA A 328 -4.20 8.84 6.89
N ASP A 329 -3.17 8.26 6.25
CA ASP A 329 -3.19 6.92 5.62
C ASP A 329 -2.15 6.00 6.30
N PRO A 330 -2.39 5.60 7.58
CA PRO A 330 -1.44 4.85 8.37
C PRO A 330 -1.33 3.38 7.92
N PRO A 331 -0.27 2.65 8.35
CA PRO A 331 -0.19 1.20 8.20
C PRO A 331 -1.40 0.46 8.82
N ARG A 332 -1.50 -0.84 8.53
CA ARG A 332 -2.64 -1.71 8.92
C ARG A 332 -3.08 -1.62 10.39
N GLN A 333 -2.16 -1.30 11.30
CA GLN A 333 -2.48 -1.12 12.73
C GLN A 333 -3.24 0.19 13.04
N GLY A 334 -3.46 1.04 12.03
CA GLY A 334 -4.06 2.36 12.22
C GLY A 334 -3.16 3.32 12.99
N LEU A 335 -3.70 4.47 13.38
CA LEU A 335 -2.98 5.44 14.22
C LEU A 335 -2.82 4.91 15.65
N PRO A 336 -1.61 5.03 16.24
CA PRO A 336 -1.43 4.83 17.67
C PRO A 336 -2.28 5.83 18.49
N THR A 337 -2.88 5.38 19.59
CA THR A 337 -3.72 6.25 20.43
C THR A 337 -3.00 7.53 20.90
N PRO A 338 -1.71 7.49 21.32
CA PRO A 338 -0.99 8.72 21.68
C PRO A 338 -0.86 9.72 20.52
N VAL A 339 -0.78 9.24 19.27
CA VAL A 339 -0.78 10.11 18.09
C VAL A 339 -2.15 10.77 17.92
N ILE A 340 -3.24 10.03 18.07
CA ILE A 340 -4.60 10.60 18.02
C ILE A 340 -4.79 11.68 19.07
N VAL A 341 -4.35 11.45 20.31
CA VAL A 341 -4.39 12.45 21.42
C VAL A 341 -3.65 13.72 21.01
N ALA A 342 -2.42 13.58 20.53
CA ALA A 342 -1.58 14.73 20.14
C ALA A 342 -2.18 15.52 18.96
N LEU A 343 -2.78 14.83 17.98
CA LEU A 343 -3.43 15.44 16.83
C LEU A 343 -4.75 16.13 17.22
N ALA A 344 -5.55 15.50 18.07
CA ALA A 344 -6.78 16.10 18.61
C ALA A 344 -6.52 17.38 19.41
N GLY A 345 -5.40 17.42 20.15
CA GLY A 345 -4.95 18.62 20.88
C GLY A 345 -4.63 19.82 19.97
N ARG A 346 -4.45 19.62 18.65
CA ARG A 346 -4.32 20.71 17.67
C ARG A 346 -5.67 21.26 17.21
N ALA A 347 -6.76 20.58 17.56
CA ALA A 347 -8.14 20.92 17.20
C ALA A 347 -8.38 21.06 15.67
N PRO A 348 -7.96 20.09 14.83
CA PRO A 348 -8.28 20.13 13.39
C PRO A 348 -9.80 20.18 13.20
N THR A 349 -10.22 21.01 12.24
CA THR A 349 -11.65 21.20 11.94
C THR A 349 -12.28 19.99 11.25
N LYS A 350 -11.44 19.19 10.58
CA LYS A 350 -11.82 17.98 9.85
C LYS A 350 -10.67 16.96 9.94
N VAL A 351 -11.04 15.71 10.09
CA VAL A 351 -10.10 14.58 10.03
C VAL A 351 -10.65 13.54 9.08
N VAL A 352 -9.84 13.11 8.12
CA VAL A 352 -10.11 11.91 7.31
C VAL A 352 -8.99 10.92 7.56
N GLN A 353 -9.36 9.72 8.00
CA GLN A 353 -8.43 8.63 8.24
C GLN A 353 -8.78 7.44 7.36
N ALA A 354 -7.79 6.97 6.58
CA ALA A 354 -7.86 5.70 5.88
C ALA A 354 -7.51 4.54 6.83
N CYS A 355 -8.20 3.43 6.70
CA CYS A 355 -7.99 2.20 7.48
C CYS A 355 -8.02 1.00 6.54
N CYS A 356 -6.85 0.47 6.18
CA CYS A 356 -6.74 -0.75 5.36
C CYS A 356 -6.91 -2.05 6.20
N GLY A 357 -6.96 -1.93 7.54
CA GLY A 357 -7.30 -3.00 8.48
C GLY A 357 -8.66 -2.73 9.12
N ILE A 358 -9.72 -3.28 8.54
CA ILE A 358 -11.09 -3.01 8.99
C ILE A 358 -11.34 -3.42 10.47
N ASP A 359 -10.67 -4.46 10.96
CA ASP A 359 -10.76 -4.90 12.34
C ASP A 359 -10.21 -3.87 13.35
N GLU A 360 -9.40 -2.90 12.90
CA GLU A 360 -8.91 -1.79 13.71
C GLU A 360 -9.90 -0.60 13.77
N VAL A 361 -10.87 -0.53 12.87
CA VAL A 361 -11.83 0.59 12.78
C VAL A 361 -12.54 0.87 14.10
N PRO A 362 -13.03 -0.13 14.87
CA PRO A 362 -13.68 0.14 16.15
C PRO A 362 -12.77 0.90 17.13
N ARG A 363 -11.49 0.50 17.22
CA ARG A 363 -10.51 1.15 18.09
C ARG A 363 -10.22 2.59 17.65
N GLN A 364 -10.13 2.83 16.34
CA GLN A 364 -9.86 4.17 15.80
C GLN A 364 -11.04 5.11 16.08
N ILE A 365 -12.28 4.65 15.87
CA ILE A 365 -13.49 5.45 16.15
C ILE A 365 -13.54 5.83 17.64
N LEU A 366 -13.37 4.84 18.54
CA LEU A 366 -13.39 5.08 19.98
C LEU A 366 -12.30 6.05 20.44
N ALA A 367 -11.09 5.94 19.86
CA ALA A 367 -9.98 6.81 20.20
C ALA A 367 -10.25 8.27 19.79
N TRP A 368 -10.79 8.52 18.60
CA TRP A 368 -11.18 9.88 18.20
C TRP A 368 -12.33 10.44 19.04
N GLN A 369 -13.38 9.60 19.34
CA GLN A 369 -14.49 10.02 20.18
C GLN A 369 -14.04 10.39 21.60
N ALA A 370 -13.14 9.60 22.19
CA ALA A 370 -12.58 9.89 23.52
C ALA A 370 -11.79 11.22 23.57
N ASN A 371 -11.41 11.75 22.40
CA ASN A 371 -10.67 13.01 22.27
C ASN A 371 -11.52 14.15 21.67
N GLY A 372 -12.85 14.08 21.84
CA GLY A 372 -13.76 15.17 21.49
C GLY A 372 -14.11 15.27 20.00
N TYR A 373 -14.02 14.16 19.25
CA TYR A 373 -14.42 14.09 17.84
C TYR A 373 -15.60 13.16 17.65
N ARG A 374 -16.54 13.54 16.79
CA ARG A 374 -17.63 12.68 16.35
C ARG A 374 -17.41 12.18 14.93
N LEU A 375 -17.78 10.92 14.69
CA LEU A 375 -17.78 10.32 13.35
C LEU A 375 -18.89 10.94 12.50
N THR A 376 -18.59 11.36 11.28
CA THR A 376 -19.52 12.00 10.34
C THR A 376 -19.75 11.22 9.06
N ALA A 377 -18.80 10.39 8.66
CA ALA A 377 -18.96 9.52 7.50
C ALA A 377 -18.07 8.28 7.62
N VAL A 378 -18.54 7.19 6.99
CA VAL A 378 -17.81 5.94 6.81
C VAL A 378 -17.98 5.52 5.36
N VAL A 379 -16.88 5.56 4.60
CA VAL A 379 -16.88 5.24 3.17
C VAL A 379 -15.93 4.07 2.91
N PRO A 380 -16.45 2.85 2.75
CA PRO A 380 -15.65 1.68 2.42
C PRO A 380 -15.40 1.60 0.92
N LEU A 381 -14.16 1.18 0.54
CA LEU A 381 -13.75 0.97 -0.84
C LEU A 381 -13.19 -0.46 -0.99
N ASP A 382 -13.54 -1.14 -2.08
CA ASP A 382 -12.97 -2.43 -2.40
C ASP A 382 -11.62 -2.28 -3.13
N LEU A 383 -10.58 -1.85 -2.39
CA LEU A 383 -9.22 -1.77 -2.90
C LEU A 383 -8.62 -3.15 -3.18
N PHE A 384 -9.15 -4.19 -2.53
CA PHE A 384 -8.58 -5.53 -2.54
C PHE A 384 -9.61 -6.60 -2.97
N PRO A 385 -10.21 -6.48 -4.18
CA PRO A 385 -11.12 -7.51 -4.68
C PRO A 385 -10.47 -8.90 -4.68
N GLY A 386 -11.25 -9.94 -4.45
CA GLY A 386 -10.76 -11.31 -4.35
C GLY A 386 -10.21 -11.69 -2.98
N THR A 387 -10.10 -10.70 -2.06
CA THR A 387 -9.61 -10.88 -0.68
C THR A 387 -10.66 -10.42 0.33
N PRO A 388 -10.57 -10.82 1.62
CA PRO A 388 -11.47 -10.34 2.67
C PRO A 388 -11.11 -8.94 3.21
N HIS A 389 -10.30 -8.17 2.52
CA HIS A 389 -9.87 -6.85 2.95
C HIS A 389 -10.69 -5.75 2.30
N LEU A 390 -10.85 -4.64 3.03
CA LEU A 390 -11.43 -3.39 2.57
C LEU A 390 -10.54 -2.22 2.99
N GLU A 391 -10.55 -1.17 2.20
CA GLU A 391 -10.11 0.15 2.63
C GLU A 391 -11.32 0.91 3.16
N THR A 392 -11.20 1.55 4.32
CA THR A 392 -12.32 2.28 4.94
C THR A 392 -11.89 3.69 5.30
N LEU A 393 -12.53 4.69 4.69
CA LEU A 393 -12.33 6.08 5.05
C LEU A 393 -13.29 6.46 6.18
N LEU A 394 -12.73 6.99 7.26
CA LEU A 394 -13.44 7.53 8.40
C LEU A 394 -13.31 9.05 8.42
N SER A 395 -14.43 9.77 8.50
CA SER A 395 -14.41 11.23 8.62
C SER A 395 -14.90 11.65 10.00
N PHE A 396 -14.17 12.59 10.62
CA PHE A 396 -14.48 13.11 11.93
C PHE A 396 -14.46 14.65 11.93
N VAL A 397 -15.28 15.23 12.79
CA VAL A 397 -15.26 16.67 13.12
C VAL A 397 -15.28 16.85 14.62
N PRO A 398 -14.82 18.00 15.17
CA PRO A 398 -14.95 18.29 16.59
C PRO A 398 -16.41 18.13 17.06
N ASP A 399 -16.60 17.47 18.19
CA ASP A 399 -17.92 17.37 18.82
C ASP A 399 -18.14 18.60 19.70
N ARG A 400 -18.91 19.55 19.17
CA ARG A 400 -19.23 20.79 19.88
C ARG A 400 -20.11 20.58 21.14
N GLN A 401 -20.54 19.33 21.37
CA GLN A 401 -21.36 18.96 22.54
C GLN A 401 -20.54 18.19 23.58
N ALA A 402 -19.27 17.89 23.31
CA ALA A 402 -18.38 17.32 24.32
C ALA A 402 -18.08 18.37 25.39
N PRO A 403 -18.20 18.02 26.71
CA PRO A 403 -18.02 18.95 27.82
C PRO A 403 -16.62 19.53 27.90
#